data_a4db0d3eef010a3e89394800cc2eb03b
#
_entry.id   a4db0d3eef010a3e89394800cc2eb03b
#
_cell.length_a   1.000
_cell.length_b   1.000
_cell.length_c   1.000
_cell.angle_alpha   90.00
_cell.angle_beta   90.00
_cell.angle_gamma   90.00
#
_symmetry.space_group_name_H-M   'P 1'
#
loop_
_entity.id
_entity.type
_entity.pdbx_description
1 polymer ?
#
loop_
_entity_poly.entity_id
_entity_poly.type
_entity_poly.pdbx_seq_one_letter_code
_entity_poly.pdbx_strand_id
1 'polypeptide(L)'
;PFFFNDTATTEIYTLSLHDALPICDRGFRGVIIQLFKNFSDLRVEGDRLYVQAGTLLSRTAKKALGASLTGFEFAAGIPGTIGGAMVMNAGAYGGEMKDVTEEVTVLTEKGEVKTLKREELKMGYRTSIIAEKGYLVLEAVLQLTDGDLKEIRAVMEDLKKKRISKQPLEYPSAGSTFKRPKGYFAGKLIMDAGLRGFQVGGAQVSEKHCGFVINTGDATAEDVTELIRQVAERVKAQSGVTLEPEVKLLGEF
;
A
#
# COMPACT_ATOMS: atom_id res chain seq x y z
N PRO A 1 9.22 12.64 -13.50
CA PRO A 1 8.94 13.49 -14.63
C PRO A 1 7.44 13.47 -14.88
N PHE A 2 6.83 14.66 -15.01
CA PHE A 2 5.43 14.82 -15.37
C PHE A 2 5.35 14.85 -16.88
N PHE A 3 4.51 14.03 -17.48
CA PHE A 3 4.22 14.09 -18.90
C PHE A 3 2.81 14.63 -19.10
N PHE A 4 2.68 15.70 -19.84
CA PHE A 4 1.43 16.20 -20.37
C PHE A 4 1.33 15.77 -21.82
N ASN A 5 0.24 15.16 -22.23
CA ASN A 5 -0.05 14.93 -23.63
C ASN A 5 -1.52 15.26 -23.91
N ASP A 6 -1.72 16.10 -24.94
CA ASP A 6 -3.01 16.63 -25.36
C ASP A 6 -3.80 15.57 -26.11
N THR A 7 -4.88 15.13 -25.58
CA THR A 7 -6.17 14.66 -26.10
C THR A 7 -6.81 13.71 -25.11
N ALA A 8 -7.81 14.20 -24.38
CA ALA A 8 -8.11 13.71 -23.07
C ALA A 8 -9.50 13.15 -22.90
N THR A 9 -9.57 12.01 -22.33
CA THR A 9 -10.54 11.74 -21.27
C THR A 9 -9.82 12.00 -19.96
N THR A 10 -10.25 13.00 -19.19
CA THR A 10 -9.61 13.36 -17.93
C THR A 10 -10.04 12.37 -16.87
N GLU A 11 -9.29 11.30 -16.69
CA GLU A 11 -9.42 10.46 -15.50
C GLU A 11 -8.50 11.04 -14.41
N ILE A 12 -9.08 11.41 -13.28
CA ILE A 12 -8.35 11.93 -12.11
C ILE A 12 -7.99 10.73 -11.24
N TYR A 13 -6.73 10.35 -11.22
CA TYR A 13 -6.23 9.34 -10.30
C TYR A 13 -5.53 10.00 -9.12
N THR A 14 -5.97 9.68 -7.94
CA THR A 14 -5.26 10.04 -6.72
C THR A 14 -4.30 8.93 -6.38
N LEU A 15 -3.02 9.12 -6.68
CA LEU A 15 -1.99 8.18 -6.31
C LEU A 15 -1.62 8.32 -4.84
N SER A 16 -1.91 7.28 -4.10
CA SER A 16 -1.24 7.01 -2.84
C SER A 16 0.10 6.32 -3.13
N LEU A 17 1.16 6.68 -2.42
CA LEU A 17 2.47 6.00 -2.52
C LEU A 17 2.43 4.50 -2.16
N HIS A 18 1.27 3.99 -1.77
CA HIS A 18 1.02 2.56 -1.53
C HIS A 18 0.57 1.80 -2.77
N ASP A 19 0.08 2.51 -3.78
CA ASP A 19 -0.22 1.88 -5.04
C ASP A 19 1.10 1.72 -5.79
N ALA A 20 1.66 0.53 -5.73
CA ALA A 20 2.69 0.13 -6.64
C ALA A 20 2.05 0.04 -8.01
N LEU A 21 2.25 1.09 -8.79
CA LEU A 21 1.72 1.23 -10.12
C LEU A 21 2.86 1.04 -11.11
N PRO A 22 2.99 -0.10 -11.76
CA PRO A 22 3.66 -0.13 -13.05
C PRO A 22 2.86 0.77 -13.99
N ILE A 23 3.40 1.93 -14.27
CA ILE A 23 2.94 2.77 -15.38
C ILE A 23 3.40 2.05 -16.63
N CYS A 24 2.47 1.77 -17.54
CA CYS A 24 2.74 1.08 -18.78
C CYS A 24 3.86 1.76 -19.58
N ASP A 25 4.58 0.97 -20.36
CA ASP A 25 5.72 1.44 -21.14
C ASP A 25 5.33 2.55 -22.15
N ARG A 26 4.05 2.62 -22.55
CA ARG A 26 3.47 3.68 -23.38
C ARG A 26 2.92 4.88 -22.60
N GLY A 27 3.08 4.85 -21.26
CA GLY A 27 2.66 5.91 -20.36
C GLY A 27 1.15 5.92 -20.08
N PHE A 28 0.70 6.97 -19.40
CA PHE A 28 -0.69 7.20 -19.03
C PHE A 28 -1.19 8.48 -19.70
N ARG A 29 -2.34 8.40 -20.37
CA ARG A 29 -3.02 9.57 -20.98
C ARG A 29 -4.09 10.08 -20.02
N GLY A 30 -3.78 11.14 -19.30
CA GLY A 30 -4.67 11.73 -18.33
C GLY A 30 -3.93 12.62 -17.34
N VAL A 31 -4.64 13.10 -16.33
CA VAL A 31 -4.08 13.91 -15.25
C VAL A 31 -3.95 13.08 -13.99
N ILE A 32 -2.75 13.01 -13.43
CA ILE A 32 -2.49 12.38 -12.14
C ILE A 32 -2.32 13.48 -11.10
N ILE A 33 -3.19 13.50 -10.08
CA ILE A 33 -3.08 14.42 -8.95
C ILE A 33 -2.50 13.65 -7.76
N GLN A 34 -1.27 13.98 -7.40
CA GLN A 34 -0.62 13.40 -6.24
C GLN A 34 -0.88 14.25 -4.99
N LEU A 35 -1.63 13.70 -4.04
CA LEU A 35 -1.75 14.30 -2.71
C LEU A 35 -0.48 13.97 -1.91
N PHE A 36 0.37 14.97 -1.71
CA PHE A 36 1.64 14.80 -0.98
C PHE A 36 2.01 16.05 -0.19
N LYS A 37 3.07 16.77 -0.55
CA LYS A 37 3.70 17.83 0.25
C LYS A 37 2.74 18.93 0.76
N ASN A 38 1.85 19.41 -0.11
CA ASN A 38 0.94 20.53 0.20
C ASN A 38 -0.37 20.06 0.85
N PHE A 39 -0.51 18.76 1.09
CA PHE A 39 -1.70 18.14 1.70
C PHE A 39 -1.27 17.10 2.75
N SER A 40 -0.41 17.51 3.68
CA SER A 40 0.24 16.61 4.62
C SER A 40 0.33 17.18 6.04
N ASP A 41 -0.65 17.96 6.46
CA ASP A 41 -0.71 18.46 7.84
C ASP A 41 -1.00 17.31 8.81
N LEU A 42 -0.41 17.45 10.00
CA LEU A 42 -0.46 16.45 11.06
C LEU A 42 -0.45 17.16 12.41
N ARG A 43 -1.52 17.05 13.17
CA ARG A 43 -1.62 17.55 14.54
C ARG A 43 -2.00 16.47 15.52
N VAL A 44 -1.62 16.66 16.78
CA VAL A 44 -1.95 15.77 17.90
C VAL A 44 -2.77 16.56 18.90
N GLU A 45 -3.90 16.00 19.33
CA GLU A 45 -4.77 16.57 20.35
C GLU A 45 -5.17 15.46 21.34
N GLY A 46 -4.54 15.45 22.51
CA GLY A 46 -4.68 14.33 23.45
C GLY A 46 -4.17 13.02 22.83
N ASP A 47 -5.03 12.04 22.78
CA ASP A 47 -4.77 10.70 22.22
C ASP A 47 -5.19 10.56 20.75
N ARG A 48 -5.58 11.67 20.08
CA ARG A 48 -5.97 11.72 18.68
C ARG A 48 -4.91 12.34 17.80
N LEU A 49 -4.73 11.75 16.61
CA LEU A 49 -3.95 12.31 15.52
C LEU A 49 -4.90 12.67 14.37
N TYR A 50 -4.90 13.94 13.99
CA TYR A 50 -5.58 14.46 12.79
C TYR A 50 -4.56 14.52 11.67
N VAL A 51 -4.79 13.78 10.59
CA VAL A 51 -3.75 13.52 9.59
C VAL A 51 -4.31 13.66 8.20
N GLN A 52 -3.81 14.62 7.43
CA GLN A 52 -4.18 14.78 6.02
C GLN A 52 -3.67 13.61 5.16
N ALA A 53 -4.41 13.32 4.10
CA ALA A 53 -4.23 12.14 3.26
C ALA A 53 -2.81 11.97 2.66
N GLY A 54 -2.12 13.06 2.34
CA GLY A 54 -0.77 13.05 1.78
C GLY A 54 0.35 12.81 2.80
N THR A 55 0.03 12.71 4.10
CA THR A 55 1.02 12.49 5.15
C THR A 55 1.54 11.05 5.10
N LEU A 56 2.87 10.90 5.12
CA LEU A 56 3.50 9.57 5.15
C LEU A 56 3.20 8.83 6.46
N LEU A 57 2.93 7.54 6.37
CA LEU A 57 2.74 6.66 7.52
C LEU A 57 3.92 6.69 8.49
N SER A 58 5.15 6.73 7.95
CA SER A 58 6.38 6.85 8.75
C SER A 58 6.47 8.18 9.53
N ARG A 59 5.98 9.29 8.95
CA ARG A 59 5.91 10.59 9.63
C ARG A 59 4.86 10.57 10.74
N THR A 60 3.71 9.97 10.47
CA THR A 60 2.63 9.78 11.46
C THR A 60 3.11 8.94 12.64
N ALA A 61 3.77 7.80 12.38
CA ALA A 61 4.32 6.95 13.43
C ALA A 61 5.39 7.65 14.29
N LYS A 62 6.28 8.46 13.67
CA LYS A 62 7.24 9.28 14.42
C LYS A 62 6.56 10.34 15.28
N LYS A 63 5.46 10.93 14.80
CA LYS A 63 4.70 11.92 15.57
C LYS A 63 3.98 11.27 16.75
N ALA A 64 3.37 10.09 16.57
CA ALA A 64 2.76 9.29 17.63
C ALA A 64 3.81 8.92 18.69
N LEU A 65 4.97 8.39 18.30
CA LEU A 65 6.10 8.12 19.21
C LEU A 65 6.49 9.37 19.99
N GLY A 66 6.63 10.52 19.34
CA GLY A 66 7.01 11.79 20.00
C GLY A 66 5.96 12.30 21.01
N ALA A 67 4.71 11.85 20.86
CA ALA A 67 3.61 12.13 21.77
C ALA A 67 3.38 11.01 22.81
N SER A 68 4.25 9.99 22.88
CA SER A 68 4.08 8.79 23.71
C SER A 68 2.76 8.05 23.49
N LEU A 69 2.30 7.99 22.23
CA LEU A 69 1.08 7.29 21.84
C LEU A 69 1.41 5.97 21.16
N THR A 70 0.86 4.88 21.66
CA THR A 70 1.01 3.50 21.17
C THR A 70 -0.18 3.08 20.30
N GLY A 71 -0.01 2.05 19.48
CA GLY A 71 -1.03 1.46 18.61
C GLY A 71 -0.79 1.70 17.12
N PHE A 72 0.20 2.53 16.75
CA PHE A 72 0.51 2.84 15.34
C PHE A 72 1.88 2.32 14.87
N GLU A 73 2.57 1.52 15.69
CA GLU A 73 3.92 1.00 15.42
C GLU A 73 3.96 0.11 14.19
N PHE A 74 2.90 -0.65 13.92
CA PHE A 74 2.78 -1.54 12.77
C PHE A 74 2.94 -0.80 11.43
N ALA A 75 2.52 0.47 11.39
CA ALA A 75 2.51 1.29 10.19
C ALA A 75 3.84 2.01 9.93
N ALA A 76 4.76 2.04 10.90
CA ALA A 76 6.00 2.83 10.82
C ALA A 76 6.91 2.48 9.63
N GLY A 77 6.89 1.22 9.22
CA GLY A 77 7.70 0.72 8.10
C GLY A 77 6.93 0.54 6.79
N ILE A 78 5.62 0.77 6.77
CA ILE A 78 4.82 0.65 5.55
C ILE A 78 5.11 1.87 4.66
N PRO A 79 5.58 1.71 3.42
CA PRO A 79 5.75 2.82 2.49
C PRO A 79 4.37 3.29 2.02
N GLY A 80 4.08 4.59 2.11
CA GLY A 80 2.82 5.14 1.66
C GLY A 80 2.30 6.29 2.52
N THR A 81 1.13 6.78 2.12
CA THR A 81 0.44 7.89 2.78
C THR A 81 -0.80 7.41 3.54
N ILE A 82 -1.28 8.24 4.45
CA ILE A 82 -2.52 7.99 5.19
C ILE A 82 -3.69 7.75 4.23
N GLY A 83 -3.83 8.54 3.16
CA GLY A 83 -4.93 8.38 2.21
C GLY A 83 -5.00 6.98 1.62
N GLY A 84 -3.87 6.48 1.08
CA GLY A 84 -3.83 5.12 0.55
C GLY A 84 -3.97 4.04 1.59
N ALA A 85 -3.46 4.27 2.79
CA ALA A 85 -3.63 3.34 3.88
C ALA A 85 -5.11 3.18 4.28
N MET A 86 -5.90 4.27 4.25
CA MET A 86 -7.34 4.21 4.49
C MET A 86 -8.10 3.50 3.38
N VAL A 87 -7.75 3.76 2.12
CA VAL A 87 -8.40 3.13 0.96
C VAL A 87 -8.33 1.61 1.05
N MET A 88 -7.15 1.07 1.38
CA MET A 88 -6.91 -0.37 1.37
C MET A 88 -6.86 -1.03 2.76
N ASN A 89 -7.21 -0.32 3.83
CA ASN A 89 -7.03 -0.82 5.18
C ASN A 89 -5.62 -1.42 5.37
N ALA A 90 -4.59 -0.61 5.16
CA ALA A 90 -3.22 -1.08 5.21
C ALA A 90 -2.89 -1.71 6.57
N GLY A 91 -2.16 -2.80 6.54
CA GLY A 91 -1.77 -3.51 7.76
C GLY A 91 -0.49 -4.30 7.60
N ALA A 92 0.20 -4.49 8.70
CA ALA A 92 1.41 -5.30 8.82
C ALA A 92 1.57 -5.79 10.25
N TYR A 93 2.22 -6.94 10.43
CA TYR A 93 2.59 -7.48 11.73
C TYR A 93 1.44 -7.62 12.74
N GLY A 94 0.22 -7.85 12.26
CA GLY A 94 -0.97 -8.06 13.09
C GLY A 94 -1.78 -6.82 13.39
N GLY A 95 -1.30 -5.60 13.05
CA GLY A 95 -2.08 -4.35 13.14
C GLY A 95 -2.61 -3.92 11.78
N GLU A 96 -3.75 -3.25 11.76
CA GLU A 96 -4.40 -2.70 10.57
C GLU A 96 -4.93 -1.29 10.85
N MET A 97 -5.12 -0.49 9.77
CA MET A 97 -5.66 0.88 9.94
C MET A 97 -7.01 0.90 10.64
N LYS A 98 -7.89 -0.08 10.40
CA LYS A 98 -9.20 -0.18 11.08
C LYS A 98 -9.10 -0.21 12.61
N ASP A 99 -7.99 -0.69 13.18
CA ASP A 99 -7.82 -0.85 14.62
C ASP A 99 -7.67 0.50 15.32
N VAL A 100 -7.15 1.49 14.59
CA VAL A 100 -6.81 2.82 15.11
C VAL A 100 -7.61 3.97 14.48
N THR A 101 -8.38 3.71 13.41
CA THR A 101 -9.17 4.75 12.75
C THR A 101 -10.43 5.06 13.55
N GLU A 102 -10.68 6.33 13.86
CA GLU A 102 -11.92 6.82 14.44
C GLU A 102 -12.89 7.28 13.35
N GLU A 103 -12.40 8.10 12.43
CA GLU A 103 -13.19 8.61 11.30
C GLU A 103 -12.29 9.03 10.13
N VAL A 104 -12.89 9.14 8.94
CA VAL A 104 -12.22 9.61 7.73
C VAL A 104 -13.10 10.61 6.99
N THR A 105 -12.53 11.77 6.69
CA THR A 105 -13.17 12.78 5.83
C THR A 105 -12.78 12.48 4.37
N VAL A 106 -13.78 12.37 3.53
CA VAL A 106 -13.65 12.01 2.10
C VAL A 106 -14.32 13.03 1.20
N LEU A 107 -13.84 13.13 -0.03
CA LEU A 107 -14.53 13.77 -1.15
C LEU A 107 -15.19 12.67 -1.98
N THR A 108 -16.49 12.79 -2.21
CA THR A 108 -17.26 11.84 -3.02
C THR A 108 -17.11 12.16 -4.52
N GLU A 109 -17.49 11.22 -5.39
CA GLU A 109 -17.55 11.45 -6.85
C GLU A 109 -18.45 12.64 -7.26
N LYS A 110 -19.42 13.00 -6.41
CA LYS A 110 -20.30 14.16 -6.64
C LYS A 110 -19.71 15.49 -6.16
N GLY A 111 -18.49 15.49 -5.62
CA GLY A 111 -17.85 16.67 -5.06
C GLY A 111 -18.32 17.04 -3.64
N GLU A 112 -19.02 16.14 -2.95
CA GLU A 112 -19.48 16.36 -1.58
C GLU A 112 -18.39 15.94 -0.58
N VAL A 113 -18.14 16.76 0.44
CA VAL A 113 -17.26 16.40 1.55
C VAL A 113 -18.10 15.69 2.61
N LYS A 114 -17.66 14.50 3.02
CA LYS A 114 -18.32 13.68 4.04
C LYS A 114 -17.31 13.17 5.06
N THR A 115 -17.73 13.08 6.32
CA THR A 115 -17.00 12.35 7.35
C THR A 115 -17.68 11.02 7.61
N LEU A 116 -16.93 9.93 7.47
CA LEU A 116 -17.36 8.55 7.70
C LEU A 116 -16.77 8.07 9.01
N LYS A 117 -17.61 7.55 9.89
CA LYS A 117 -17.16 6.90 11.13
C LYS A 117 -16.60 5.51 10.86
N ARG A 118 -15.86 4.96 11.82
CA ARG A 118 -15.21 3.61 11.71
C ARG A 118 -16.14 2.54 11.15
N GLU A 119 -17.38 2.47 11.65
CA GLU A 119 -18.35 1.44 11.28
C GLU A 119 -18.81 1.58 9.83
N GLU A 120 -18.87 2.81 9.32
CA GLU A 120 -19.27 3.13 7.96
C GLU A 120 -18.17 2.81 6.94
N LEU A 121 -16.90 2.78 7.37
CA LEU A 121 -15.74 2.53 6.52
C LEU A 121 -15.69 1.09 5.98
N LYS A 122 -16.37 0.13 6.62
CA LYS A 122 -16.42 -1.30 6.21
C LYS A 122 -15.05 -1.86 5.86
N MET A 123 -14.05 -1.52 6.65
CA MET A 123 -12.68 -1.92 6.42
C MET A 123 -12.49 -3.43 6.57
N GLY A 124 -11.98 -4.07 5.53
CA GLY A 124 -11.61 -5.48 5.48
C GLY A 124 -10.21 -5.68 4.95
N TYR A 125 -9.85 -6.94 4.67
CA TYR A 125 -8.53 -7.23 4.10
C TYR A 125 -8.37 -6.60 2.71
N ARG A 126 -7.50 -5.62 2.60
CA ARG A 126 -7.23 -4.85 1.38
C ARG A 126 -8.48 -4.21 0.75
N THR A 127 -9.44 -3.79 1.57
CA THR A 127 -10.67 -3.15 1.09
C THR A 127 -11.25 -2.19 2.12
N SER A 128 -12.05 -1.24 1.62
CA SER A 128 -12.88 -0.31 2.40
C SER A 128 -14.02 0.21 1.53
N ILE A 129 -15.04 0.84 2.14
CA ILE A 129 -16.09 1.54 1.41
C ILE A 129 -15.52 2.67 0.54
N ILE A 130 -14.38 3.25 0.94
CA ILE A 130 -13.69 4.31 0.20
C ILE A 130 -13.24 3.79 -1.17
N ALA A 131 -12.60 2.60 -1.20
CA ALA A 131 -12.20 1.93 -2.43
C ALA A 131 -13.40 1.52 -3.28
N GLU A 132 -14.45 0.97 -2.65
CA GLU A 132 -15.67 0.51 -3.33
C GLU A 132 -16.43 1.65 -4.01
N LYS A 133 -16.47 2.84 -3.39
CA LYS A 133 -17.20 4.01 -3.87
C LYS A 133 -16.34 5.01 -4.65
N GLY A 134 -15.06 4.73 -4.88
CA GLY A 134 -14.16 5.66 -5.57
C GLY A 134 -13.96 7.00 -4.83
N TYR A 135 -14.12 7.03 -3.50
CA TYR A 135 -13.98 8.25 -2.72
C TYR A 135 -12.51 8.63 -2.58
N LEU A 136 -12.26 9.94 -2.51
CA LEU A 136 -10.94 10.50 -2.24
C LEU A 136 -10.80 10.83 -0.75
N VAL A 137 -9.79 10.26 -0.09
CA VAL A 137 -9.49 10.60 1.31
C VAL A 137 -8.90 12.00 1.39
N LEU A 138 -9.44 12.82 2.28
CA LEU A 138 -8.92 14.14 2.61
C LEU A 138 -8.16 14.14 3.93
N GLU A 139 -8.78 13.66 5.01
CA GLU A 139 -8.20 13.60 6.36
C GLU A 139 -8.66 12.33 7.07
N ALA A 140 -7.84 11.81 7.96
CA ALA A 140 -8.21 10.76 8.89
C ALA A 140 -7.95 11.19 10.32
N VAL A 141 -8.81 10.77 11.24
CA VAL A 141 -8.62 10.86 12.68
C VAL A 141 -8.27 9.48 13.20
N LEU A 142 -7.09 9.38 13.81
CA LEU A 142 -6.59 8.15 14.45
C LEU A 142 -6.73 8.30 15.96
N GLN A 143 -7.35 7.32 16.60
CA GLN A 143 -7.44 7.20 18.05
C GLN A 143 -6.38 6.21 18.51
N LEU A 144 -5.43 6.70 19.32
CA LEU A 144 -4.35 5.90 19.88
C LEU A 144 -4.51 5.84 21.41
N THR A 145 -3.55 5.27 22.12
CA THR A 145 -3.53 5.20 23.58
C THR A 145 -2.19 5.65 24.14
N ASP A 146 -2.18 6.16 25.36
CA ASP A 146 -0.94 6.51 26.05
C ASP A 146 -0.05 5.27 26.23
N GLY A 147 1.25 5.43 26.03
CA GLY A 147 2.22 4.33 26.15
C GLY A 147 3.60 4.81 26.61
N ASP A 148 4.46 3.86 26.95
CA ASP A 148 5.85 4.18 27.27
C ASP A 148 6.67 4.42 25.99
N LEU A 149 7.32 5.56 25.90
CA LEU A 149 8.11 5.98 24.73
C LEU A 149 9.22 4.99 24.39
N LYS A 150 9.84 4.35 25.42
CA LYS A 150 10.92 3.39 25.17
C LYS A 150 10.38 2.09 24.61
N GLU A 151 9.23 1.63 25.10
CA GLU A 151 8.56 0.43 24.61
C GLU A 151 8.08 0.63 23.17
N ILE A 152 7.40 1.75 22.87
CA ILE A 152 6.96 2.10 21.49
C ILE A 152 8.14 2.10 20.53
N ARG A 153 9.25 2.74 20.93
CA ARG A 153 10.48 2.79 20.13
C ARG A 153 11.06 1.40 19.90
N ALA A 154 11.13 0.58 20.93
CA ALA A 154 11.65 -0.78 20.84
C ALA A 154 10.83 -1.64 19.88
N VAL A 155 9.49 -1.55 19.93
CA VAL A 155 8.59 -2.22 18.98
C VAL A 155 8.85 -1.75 17.55
N MET A 156 8.91 -0.43 17.31
CA MET A 156 9.17 0.12 15.97
C MET A 156 10.53 -0.35 15.41
N GLU A 157 11.57 -0.41 16.23
CA GLU A 157 12.90 -0.89 15.84
C GLU A 157 12.90 -2.39 15.52
N ASP A 158 12.21 -3.20 16.31
CA ASP A 158 12.04 -4.64 16.06
C ASP A 158 11.31 -4.89 14.73
N LEU A 159 10.20 -4.19 14.49
CA LEU A 159 9.45 -4.28 13.24
C LEU A 159 10.29 -3.84 12.03
N LYS A 160 11.10 -2.80 12.19
CA LYS A 160 12.06 -2.37 11.17
C LYS A 160 13.09 -3.45 10.86
N LYS A 161 13.69 -4.09 11.88
CA LYS A 161 14.64 -5.19 11.70
C LYS A 161 14.00 -6.38 10.98
N LYS A 162 12.81 -6.79 11.40
CA LYS A 162 12.02 -7.84 10.76
C LYS A 162 11.74 -7.55 9.28
N ARG A 163 11.45 -6.28 8.94
CA ARG A 163 11.22 -5.87 7.57
C ARG A 163 12.49 -5.96 6.72
N ILE A 164 13.59 -5.38 7.20
CA ILE A 164 14.88 -5.41 6.50
C ILE A 164 15.36 -6.84 6.27
N SER A 165 15.19 -7.73 7.24
CA SER A 165 15.62 -9.12 7.11
C SER A 165 14.79 -9.95 6.12
N LYS A 166 13.49 -9.61 5.94
CA LYS A 166 12.57 -10.44 5.16
C LYS A 166 12.20 -9.88 3.79
N GLN A 167 12.31 -8.57 3.56
CA GLN A 167 11.89 -7.95 2.30
C GLN A 167 13.10 -7.53 1.44
N PRO A 168 12.98 -7.58 0.11
CA PRO A 168 14.05 -7.21 -0.84
C PRO A 168 14.13 -5.70 -1.01
N LEU A 169 14.45 -4.96 0.07
CA LEU A 169 14.46 -3.49 0.09
C LEU A 169 15.60 -2.90 -0.74
N GLU A 170 16.55 -3.71 -1.14
CA GLU A 170 17.69 -3.37 -2.00
C GLU A 170 17.32 -3.22 -3.49
N TYR A 171 16.14 -3.71 -3.88
CA TYR A 171 15.63 -3.63 -5.25
C TYR A 171 14.35 -2.79 -5.33
N PRO A 172 14.13 -2.07 -6.45
CA PRO A 172 12.83 -1.51 -6.76
C PRO A 172 11.79 -2.63 -6.85
N SER A 173 10.67 -2.47 -6.17
CA SER A 173 9.58 -3.45 -6.21
C SER A 173 8.23 -2.80 -5.97
N ALA A 174 7.19 -3.47 -6.46
CA ALA A 174 5.81 -3.11 -6.24
C ALA A 174 5.26 -3.58 -4.88
N GLY A 175 6.12 -4.02 -3.96
CA GLY A 175 5.69 -4.61 -2.68
C GLY A 175 5.22 -6.06 -2.85
N SER A 176 4.25 -6.47 -2.04
CA SER A 176 3.62 -7.79 -2.18
C SER A 176 2.77 -7.82 -3.44
N THR A 177 3.15 -8.70 -4.39
CA THR A 177 2.55 -8.69 -5.74
C THR A 177 1.16 -9.31 -5.78
N PHE A 178 0.89 -10.26 -4.88
CA PHE A 178 -0.38 -10.98 -4.85
C PHE A 178 -1.06 -10.85 -3.50
N LYS A 179 -2.39 -10.75 -3.52
CA LYS A 179 -3.20 -10.84 -2.32
C LYS A 179 -3.01 -12.20 -1.65
N ARG A 180 -3.20 -12.25 -0.34
CA ARG A 180 -3.15 -13.51 0.40
C ARG A 180 -4.39 -14.35 0.09
N PRO A 181 -4.26 -15.55 -0.53
CA PRO A 181 -5.40 -16.43 -0.75
C PRO A 181 -5.93 -16.97 0.57
N LYS A 182 -7.25 -17.25 0.61
CA LYS A 182 -7.90 -17.78 1.82
C LYS A 182 -7.25 -19.12 2.23
N GLY A 183 -6.72 -19.16 3.43
CA GLY A 183 -6.06 -20.35 3.99
C GLY A 183 -4.61 -20.58 3.54
N TYR A 184 -4.04 -19.71 2.70
CA TYR A 184 -2.70 -19.87 2.16
C TYR A 184 -1.87 -18.59 2.30
N PHE A 185 -0.58 -18.70 2.00
CA PHE A 185 0.34 -17.58 1.83
C PHE A 185 0.85 -17.55 0.39
N ALA A 186 0.62 -16.48 -0.34
CA ALA A 186 1.02 -16.35 -1.74
C ALA A 186 2.52 -16.64 -1.94
N GLY A 187 3.40 -16.03 -1.15
CA GLY A 187 4.84 -16.26 -1.24
C GLY A 187 5.25 -17.72 -1.00
N LYS A 188 4.53 -18.46 -0.13
CA LYS A 188 4.81 -19.89 0.06
C LYS A 188 4.36 -20.72 -1.15
N LEU A 189 3.19 -20.46 -1.69
CA LEU A 189 2.72 -21.15 -2.91
C LEU A 189 3.67 -20.94 -4.08
N ILE A 190 4.17 -19.71 -4.26
CA ILE A 190 5.14 -19.37 -5.31
C ILE A 190 6.48 -20.10 -5.07
N MET A 191 6.94 -20.14 -3.83
CA MET A 191 8.16 -20.88 -3.46
C MET A 191 8.00 -22.39 -3.69
N ASP A 192 6.87 -22.96 -3.27
CA ASP A 192 6.57 -24.41 -3.43
C ASP A 192 6.43 -24.79 -4.92
N ALA A 193 6.01 -23.84 -5.77
CA ALA A 193 5.99 -23.99 -7.22
C ALA A 193 7.39 -23.90 -7.88
N GLY A 194 8.46 -23.77 -7.10
CA GLY A 194 9.83 -23.69 -7.62
C GLY A 194 10.15 -22.38 -8.32
N LEU A 195 9.36 -21.31 -8.06
CA LEU A 195 9.47 -20.04 -8.78
C LEU A 195 10.34 -18.99 -8.07
N ARG A 196 11.09 -19.37 -7.02
CA ARG A 196 12.09 -18.50 -6.41
C ARG A 196 13.14 -18.10 -7.45
N GLY A 197 13.37 -16.80 -7.65
CA GLY A 197 14.33 -16.31 -8.65
C GLY A 197 13.86 -16.43 -10.12
N PHE A 198 12.62 -16.90 -10.36
CA PHE A 198 12.07 -16.98 -11.72
C PHE A 198 11.97 -15.59 -12.33
N GLN A 199 12.44 -15.45 -13.59
CA GLN A 199 12.66 -14.16 -14.25
C GLN A 199 11.99 -14.13 -15.62
N VAL A 200 11.47 -12.94 -15.98
CA VAL A 200 11.00 -12.58 -17.33
C VAL A 200 11.56 -11.19 -17.64
N GLY A 201 12.40 -11.09 -18.68
CA GLY A 201 13.12 -9.85 -18.95
C GLY A 201 13.89 -9.35 -17.73
N GLY A 202 13.66 -8.10 -17.34
CA GLY A 202 14.26 -7.50 -16.13
C GLY A 202 13.45 -7.71 -14.84
N ALA A 203 12.28 -8.34 -14.91
CA ALA A 203 11.44 -8.62 -13.73
C ALA A 203 11.74 -10.00 -13.14
N GLN A 204 11.85 -10.10 -11.81
CA GLN A 204 12.21 -11.34 -11.11
C GLN A 204 11.36 -11.55 -9.86
N VAL A 205 10.99 -12.82 -9.59
CA VAL A 205 10.50 -13.23 -8.27
C VAL A 205 11.66 -13.16 -7.29
N SER A 206 11.53 -12.35 -6.25
CA SER A 206 12.61 -12.16 -5.28
C SER A 206 13.05 -13.47 -4.63
N GLU A 207 14.36 -13.70 -4.60
CA GLU A 207 14.95 -14.83 -3.89
C GLU A 207 14.78 -14.73 -2.37
N LYS A 208 14.72 -13.50 -1.84
CA LYS A 208 14.58 -13.22 -0.42
C LYS A 208 13.15 -13.43 0.07
N HIS A 209 12.15 -13.04 -0.75
CA HIS A 209 10.73 -13.19 -0.43
C HIS A 209 9.90 -13.42 -1.71
N CYS A 210 9.48 -14.65 -1.96
CA CYS A 210 8.79 -15.03 -3.20
C CYS A 210 7.43 -14.33 -3.43
N GLY A 211 6.88 -13.62 -2.46
CA GLY A 211 5.69 -12.77 -2.65
C GLY A 211 5.96 -11.43 -3.32
N PHE A 212 7.24 -11.09 -3.58
CA PHE A 212 7.69 -9.85 -4.20
C PHE A 212 8.21 -10.09 -5.61
N VAL A 213 7.77 -9.27 -6.55
CA VAL A 213 8.41 -9.08 -7.85
C VAL A 213 9.31 -7.86 -7.76
N ILE A 214 10.57 -8.02 -8.14
CA ILE A 214 11.60 -6.99 -8.13
C ILE A 214 12.03 -6.64 -9.55
N ASN A 215 12.48 -5.40 -9.73
CA ASN A 215 13.17 -4.95 -10.93
C ASN A 215 14.67 -5.13 -10.71
N THR A 216 15.32 -5.96 -11.53
CA THR A 216 16.76 -6.23 -11.44
C THR A 216 17.62 -5.21 -12.20
N GLY A 217 16.98 -4.23 -12.88
CA GLY A 217 17.66 -3.14 -13.60
C GLY A 217 16.78 -2.57 -14.72
N ASP A 218 16.47 -3.36 -15.73
CA ASP A 218 15.85 -2.89 -16.98
C ASP A 218 14.46 -3.50 -17.22
N ALA A 219 13.70 -3.81 -16.15
CA ALA A 219 12.35 -4.37 -16.30
C ALA A 219 11.40 -3.35 -16.94
N THR A 220 10.72 -3.76 -18.00
CA THR A 220 9.57 -3.08 -18.57
C THR A 220 8.30 -3.39 -17.79
N ALA A 221 7.23 -2.62 -17.98
CA ALA A 221 5.92 -2.95 -17.41
C ALA A 221 5.37 -4.25 -18.02
N GLU A 222 5.68 -4.54 -19.28
CA GLU A 222 5.34 -5.79 -19.95
C GLU A 222 6.05 -6.99 -19.27
N ASP A 223 7.35 -6.89 -18.93
CA ASP A 223 8.07 -7.93 -18.20
C ASP A 223 7.41 -8.25 -16.85
N VAL A 224 7.02 -7.22 -16.11
CA VAL A 224 6.36 -7.36 -14.81
C VAL A 224 5.00 -8.04 -14.95
N THR A 225 4.20 -7.64 -15.93
CA THR A 225 2.86 -8.21 -16.14
C THR A 225 2.93 -9.64 -16.62
N GLU A 226 3.85 -9.95 -17.53
CA GLU A 226 4.06 -11.32 -18.03
C GLU A 226 4.58 -12.24 -16.92
N LEU A 227 5.50 -11.75 -16.08
CA LEU A 227 5.97 -12.49 -14.92
C LEU A 227 4.81 -12.80 -13.95
N ILE A 228 3.96 -11.80 -13.64
CA ILE A 228 2.78 -11.98 -12.79
C ILE A 228 1.84 -13.04 -13.36
N ARG A 229 1.56 -12.99 -14.67
CA ARG A 229 0.71 -13.96 -15.37
C ARG A 229 1.27 -15.38 -15.27
N GLN A 230 2.55 -15.56 -15.60
CA GLN A 230 3.20 -16.88 -15.57
C GLN A 230 3.26 -17.45 -14.15
N VAL A 231 3.56 -16.63 -13.15
CA VAL A 231 3.56 -17.06 -11.73
C VAL A 231 2.16 -17.54 -11.32
N ALA A 232 1.11 -16.77 -11.65
CA ALA A 232 -0.26 -17.14 -11.30
C ALA A 232 -0.69 -18.47 -11.96
N GLU A 233 -0.37 -18.66 -13.24
CA GLU A 233 -0.69 -19.88 -14.00
C GLU A 233 0.03 -21.12 -13.43
N ARG A 234 1.33 -21.01 -13.17
CA ARG A 234 2.13 -22.14 -12.64
C ARG A 234 1.69 -22.53 -11.23
N VAL A 235 1.42 -21.54 -10.35
CA VAL A 235 0.89 -21.82 -9.01
C VAL A 235 -0.48 -22.49 -9.10
N LYS A 236 -1.37 -22.01 -9.99
CA LYS A 236 -2.68 -22.63 -10.20
C LYS A 236 -2.57 -24.06 -10.71
N ALA A 237 -1.71 -24.31 -11.68
CA ALA A 237 -1.49 -25.65 -12.23
C ALA A 237 -0.99 -26.64 -11.18
N GLN A 238 -0.13 -26.22 -10.26
CA GLN A 238 0.44 -27.07 -9.23
C GLN A 238 -0.45 -27.26 -8.00
N SER A 239 -1.07 -26.16 -7.50
CA SER A 239 -1.78 -26.17 -6.22
C SER A 239 -3.29 -26.07 -6.33
N GLY A 240 -3.83 -25.78 -7.53
CA GLY A 240 -5.25 -25.48 -7.73
C GLY A 240 -5.67 -24.09 -7.21
N VAL A 241 -4.77 -23.35 -6.53
CA VAL A 241 -5.07 -22.04 -5.93
C VAL A 241 -4.84 -20.93 -6.97
N THR A 242 -5.86 -20.09 -7.16
CA THR A 242 -5.71 -18.90 -8.01
C THR A 242 -5.12 -17.75 -7.21
N LEU A 243 -4.02 -17.19 -7.68
CA LEU A 243 -3.43 -15.96 -7.15
C LEU A 243 -4.09 -14.74 -7.78
N GLU A 244 -4.49 -13.78 -6.96
CA GLU A 244 -5.04 -12.50 -7.38
C GLU A 244 -3.97 -11.41 -7.23
N PRO A 245 -3.60 -10.68 -8.29
CA PRO A 245 -2.65 -9.57 -8.18
C PRO A 245 -3.18 -8.45 -7.27
N GLU A 246 -2.31 -7.90 -6.43
CA GLU A 246 -2.57 -6.68 -5.64
C GLU A 246 -2.09 -5.43 -6.40
N VAL A 247 -1.16 -5.62 -7.33
CA VAL A 247 -0.60 -4.58 -8.19
C VAL A 247 -1.66 -4.08 -9.17
N LYS A 248 -1.83 -2.77 -9.25
CA LYS A 248 -2.74 -2.12 -10.20
C LYS A 248 -1.93 -1.65 -11.41
N LEU A 249 -2.39 -2.01 -12.59
CA LEU A 249 -1.79 -1.58 -13.86
C LEU A 249 -2.44 -0.27 -14.31
N LEU A 250 -1.63 0.72 -14.66
CA LEU A 250 -2.11 2.04 -15.10
C LEU A 250 -1.52 2.39 -16.46
N GLY A 251 -2.38 2.76 -17.40
CA GLY A 251 -1.99 3.20 -18.74
C GLY A 251 -2.27 2.18 -19.83
N GLU A 252 -1.65 2.38 -21.02
CA GLU A 252 -1.83 1.51 -22.19
C GLU A 252 -0.68 0.48 -22.26
N PHE A 253 -1.01 -0.80 -22.30
CA PHE A 253 -0.08 -1.94 -22.46
C PHE A 253 0.04 -2.34 -23.91
#